data_dac1c26a81429ade4be02eb2add3a694
#
_entry.id   dac1c26a81429ade4be02eb2add3a694
#
_cell.length_a   1.000
_cell.length_b   1.000
_cell.length_c   1.000
_cell.angle_alpha   90.00
_cell.angle_beta   90.00
_cell.angle_gamma   90.00
#
_symmetry.space_group_name_H-M   'P 1'
#
loop_
_entity.id
_entity.type
_entity.pdbx_description
1 polymer ?
#
loop_
_entity_poly.entity_id
_entity_poly.type
_entity_poly.pdbx_seq_one_letter_code
_entity_poly.pdbx_strand_id
1 'polypeptide(L)'
;MRTFLIFILGILFSNLLLANQKLGLPPLSIPKDNLQTTAKIELGLRLFNDIRFSSNNTISCASCHQSDKAFTDGLATPKGVNNLTGLRNAPTVINAAFYQSYFLDGREPSLEAQSLGPFLNPVEHGLTDFKKILSVIRSDSYYLQQFKQVFDVSDNQITIQHVAKAIASFERTLIAGNSLFDQYYFGRDHSKLSKSAARGLRIFRRKGNCANCHEISFNNALFMDNRFYNIGVGFKSVKPMLDSIISKLKKGQKVEALSLTSSQISELGRFNVTKRISDMGKFKTPTVRNISLTAPYMHDGSMQTLEEVVDYYDKGGDKNRFLDAAIYPLNFTKQEKADLVNFMKSLNSSFE
;
A
#
# COMPACT_ATOMS: atom_id res chain seq x y z
N MET A 1 -0.83 -23.38 67.19
CA MET A 1 -1.59 -22.53 66.26
C MET A 1 -0.63 -22.08 65.17
N ARG A 2 -0.69 -22.70 64.00
CA ARG A 2 0.13 -22.33 62.83
C ARG A 2 -0.72 -21.51 61.90
N THR A 3 -0.39 -20.23 61.71
CA THR A 3 -1.06 -19.31 60.83
C THR A 3 -0.55 -19.54 59.40
N PHE A 4 -1.42 -20.00 58.50
CA PHE A 4 -1.13 -20.14 57.07
C PHE A 4 -1.31 -18.77 56.41
N LEU A 5 -0.22 -18.20 55.91
CA LEU A 5 -0.25 -17.04 55.00
C LEU A 5 -0.55 -17.52 53.59
N ILE A 6 -1.75 -17.18 53.08
CA ILE A 6 -2.12 -17.42 51.70
C ILE A 6 -1.57 -16.25 50.88
N PHE A 7 -0.52 -16.51 50.09
CA PHE A 7 -0.06 -15.61 49.01
C PHE A 7 -1.02 -15.71 47.82
N ILE A 8 -1.85 -14.70 47.63
CA ILE A 8 -2.62 -14.55 46.40
C ILE A 8 -1.68 -13.97 45.35
N LEU A 9 -1.20 -14.83 44.46
CA LEU A 9 -0.45 -14.44 43.26
C LEU A 9 -1.43 -13.82 42.28
N GLY A 10 -1.49 -12.51 42.22
CA GLY A 10 -2.25 -11.76 41.22
C GLY A 10 -1.63 -12.00 39.85
N ILE A 11 -2.23 -12.88 39.04
CA ILE A 11 -1.90 -13.03 37.64
C ILE A 11 -2.44 -11.78 36.93
N LEU A 12 -1.55 -10.83 36.69
CA LEU A 12 -1.78 -9.76 35.73
C LEU A 12 -1.93 -10.41 34.32
N PHE A 13 -3.16 -10.67 33.91
CA PHE A 13 -3.49 -10.96 32.53
C PHE A 13 -3.17 -9.69 31.73
N SER A 14 -1.95 -9.62 31.22
CA SER A 14 -1.65 -8.76 30.09
C SER A 14 -2.55 -9.21 28.95
N ASN A 15 -3.64 -8.49 28.71
CA ASN A 15 -4.40 -8.61 27.47
C ASN A 15 -3.48 -8.17 26.33
N LEU A 16 -2.57 -9.06 25.89
CA LEU A 16 -2.02 -9.00 24.55
C LEU A 16 -3.24 -9.17 23.64
N LEU A 17 -3.63 -8.09 22.99
CA LEU A 17 -4.42 -8.15 21.77
C LEU A 17 -3.59 -8.97 20.76
N LEU A 18 -3.66 -10.29 20.86
CA LEU A 18 -3.33 -11.20 19.78
C LEU A 18 -4.28 -10.79 18.67
N ALA A 19 -3.79 -9.96 17.75
CA ALA A 19 -4.48 -9.72 16.49
C ALA A 19 -4.85 -11.11 15.95
N ASN A 20 -6.15 -11.42 15.95
CA ASN A 20 -6.65 -12.72 15.57
C ASN A 20 -6.18 -12.96 14.14
N GLN A 21 -5.17 -13.82 13.94
CA GLN A 21 -4.55 -14.04 12.64
C GLN A 21 -5.63 -14.45 11.66
N LYS A 22 -5.96 -13.58 10.71
CA LYS A 22 -6.96 -13.90 9.69
C LYS A 22 -6.39 -14.97 8.75
N LEU A 23 -7.22 -15.95 8.40
CA LEU A 23 -6.85 -17.04 7.49
C LEU A 23 -6.25 -16.47 6.19
N GLY A 24 -5.17 -17.07 5.71
CA GLY A 24 -4.46 -16.66 4.49
C GLY A 24 -3.46 -15.52 4.66
N LEU A 25 -3.30 -14.97 5.86
CA LEU A 25 -2.29 -13.94 6.15
C LEU A 25 -1.19 -14.48 7.08
N PRO A 26 0.05 -13.97 6.98
CA PRO A 26 1.08 -14.24 7.96
C PRO A 26 0.79 -13.51 9.29
N PRO A 27 1.48 -13.85 10.39
CA PRO A 27 1.44 -13.04 11.60
C PRO A 27 1.85 -11.60 11.31
N LEU A 28 1.11 -10.63 11.90
CA LEU A 28 1.44 -9.23 11.76
C LEU A 28 2.67 -8.89 12.61
N SER A 29 3.67 -8.28 11.98
CA SER A 29 4.85 -7.77 12.68
C SER A 29 4.58 -6.38 13.25
N ILE A 30 4.68 -6.25 14.57
CA ILE A 30 4.56 -4.96 15.27
C ILE A 30 5.95 -4.47 15.64
N PRO A 31 6.36 -3.25 15.23
CA PRO A 31 7.64 -2.67 15.61
C PRO A 31 7.77 -2.54 17.13
N LYS A 32 8.92 -2.90 17.66
CA LYS A 32 9.19 -2.85 19.14
C LYS A 32 9.09 -1.43 19.70
N ASP A 33 9.42 -0.44 18.89
CA ASP A 33 9.37 0.98 19.25
C ASP A 33 8.02 1.65 18.95
N ASN A 34 7.03 0.87 18.44
CA ASN A 34 5.67 1.32 18.17
C ASN A 34 4.63 0.24 18.48
N LEU A 35 4.58 -0.19 19.74
CA LEU A 35 3.59 -1.18 20.20
C LEU A 35 2.16 -0.66 20.05
N GLN A 36 1.26 -1.55 19.66
CA GLN A 36 -0.17 -1.26 19.48
C GLN A 36 -0.88 -1.14 20.84
N THR A 37 -1.68 -0.08 20.99
CA THR A 37 -2.67 0.06 22.07
C THR A 37 -3.95 0.66 21.49
N THR A 38 -5.09 0.37 22.11
CA THR A 38 -6.38 0.91 21.67
C THR A 38 -6.36 2.44 21.59
N ALA A 39 -5.86 3.11 22.63
CA ALA A 39 -5.77 4.57 22.67
C ALA A 39 -4.88 5.14 21.53
N LYS A 40 -3.78 4.45 21.17
CA LYS A 40 -2.92 4.88 20.06
C LYS A 40 -3.59 4.70 18.71
N ILE A 41 -4.34 3.61 18.51
CA ILE A 41 -5.12 3.34 17.31
C ILE A 41 -6.20 4.41 17.12
N GLU A 42 -6.94 4.74 18.17
CA GLU A 42 -7.98 5.78 18.16
C GLU A 42 -7.39 7.17 17.86
N LEU A 43 -6.25 7.51 18.48
CA LEU A 43 -5.53 8.72 18.15
C LEU A 43 -5.10 8.73 16.68
N GLY A 44 -4.58 7.62 16.17
CA GLY A 44 -4.18 7.46 14.77
C GLY A 44 -5.34 7.65 13.80
N LEU A 45 -6.49 7.05 14.08
CA LEU A 45 -7.71 7.22 13.29
C LEU A 45 -8.14 8.70 13.23
N ARG A 46 -8.09 9.42 14.36
CA ARG A 46 -8.43 10.84 14.40
C ARG A 46 -7.45 11.68 13.58
N LEU A 47 -6.14 11.44 13.73
CA LEU A 47 -5.10 12.12 12.94
C LEU A 47 -5.23 11.84 11.43
N PHE A 48 -5.56 10.62 11.06
CA PHE A 48 -5.79 10.20 9.66
C PHE A 48 -6.95 10.96 9.00
N ASN A 49 -7.94 11.39 9.78
CA ASN A 49 -9.12 12.09 9.30
C ASN A 49 -9.03 13.63 9.42
N ASP A 50 -7.96 14.17 10.00
CA ASP A 50 -7.90 15.61 10.32
C ASP A 50 -7.46 16.46 9.12
N ILE A 51 -8.40 17.18 8.52
CA ILE A 51 -8.15 18.08 7.37
C ILE A 51 -7.26 19.27 7.71
N ARG A 52 -7.13 19.62 9.00
CA ARG A 52 -6.29 20.76 9.45
C ARG A 52 -4.81 20.54 9.17
N PHE A 53 -4.41 19.31 8.84
CA PHE A 53 -3.04 18.93 8.49
C PHE A 53 -2.71 19.13 7.01
N SER A 54 -3.49 19.91 6.28
CA SER A 54 -3.17 20.39 4.93
C SER A 54 -3.02 21.90 4.89
N SER A 55 -2.39 22.43 3.83
CA SER A 55 -2.04 23.85 3.72
C SER A 55 -3.27 24.77 3.77
N ASN A 56 -4.40 24.31 3.23
CA ASN A 56 -5.67 25.03 3.14
C ASN A 56 -6.81 24.42 3.98
N ASN A 57 -6.53 23.43 4.85
CA ASN A 57 -7.48 22.72 5.71
C ASN A 57 -8.58 21.97 4.95
N THR A 58 -8.29 21.41 3.77
CA THR A 58 -9.29 20.69 2.95
C THR A 58 -8.98 19.22 2.75
N ILE A 59 -7.75 18.78 2.99
CA ILE A 59 -7.27 17.43 2.72
C ILE A 59 -6.83 16.75 4.01
N SER A 60 -7.24 15.49 4.17
CA SER A 60 -6.72 14.54 5.15
C SER A 60 -6.27 13.25 4.43
N CYS A 61 -5.65 12.30 5.15
CA CYS A 61 -5.34 10.98 4.57
C CYS A 61 -6.63 10.29 4.07
N ALA A 62 -7.73 10.41 4.83
CA ALA A 62 -9.04 9.87 4.46
C ALA A 62 -9.64 10.49 3.18
N SER A 63 -9.16 11.64 2.71
CA SER A 63 -9.62 12.23 1.46
C SER A 63 -9.28 11.38 0.23
N CYS A 64 -8.10 10.69 0.29
CA CYS A 64 -7.62 9.80 -0.77
C CYS A 64 -7.75 8.31 -0.40
N HIS A 65 -7.94 8.00 0.90
CA HIS A 65 -8.08 6.63 1.41
C HIS A 65 -9.44 6.48 2.11
N GLN A 66 -10.52 6.47 1.30
CA GLN A 66 -11.91 6.45 1.76
C GLN A 66 -12.32 5.03 2.19
N SER A 67 -12.85 4.87 3.39
CA SER A 67 -13.22 3.56 3.94
C SER A 67 -14.30 2.84 3.14
N ASP A 68 -15.25 3.58 2.58
CA ASP A 68 -16.32 3.07 1.71
C ASP A 68 -15.85 2.67 0.31
N LYS A 69 -14.60 3.02 -0.06
CA LYS A 69 -13.95 2.65 -1.33
C LYS A 69 -12.74 1.73 -1.13
N ALA A 70 -12.82 0.85 -0.14
CA ALA A 70 -11.70 -0.02 0.21
C ALA A 70 -10.37 0.73 0.43
N PHE A 71 -10.46 1.92 1.05
CA PHE A 71 -9.32 2.80 1.32
C PHE A 71 -8.53 3.22 0.09
N THR A 72 -9.23 3.48 -1.03
CA THR A 72 -8.79 4.23 -2.21
C THR A 72 -9.70 5.45 -2.40
N ASP A 73 -9.47 6.27 -3.44
CA ASP A 73 -10.40 7.35 -3.82
C ASP A 73 -11.28 7.01 -5.04
N GLY A 74 -10.97 5.89 -5.72
CA GLY A 74 -11.66 5.46 -6.95
C GLY A 74 -11.34 6.33 -8.16
N LEU A 75 -10.27 7.15 -8.11
CA LEU A 75 -9.83 8.00 -9.21
C LEU A 75 -8.57 7.43 -9.87
N ALA A 76 -8.35 7.75 -11.15
CA ALA A 76 -7.11 7.37 -11.82
C ALA A 76 -5.89 7.96 -11.07
N THR A 77 -5.98 9.24 -10.71
CA THR A 77 -5.00 9.91 -9.86
C THR A 77 -5.72 10.82 -8.86
N PRO A 78 -5.23 10.90 -7.61
CA PRO A 78 -5.91 11.62 -6.53
C PRO A 78 -5.88 13.14 -6.76
N LYS A 79 -6.85 13.81 -6.14
CA LYS A 79 -6.89 15.27 -6.04
C LYS A 79 -6.54 15.71 -4.63
N GLY A 80 -5.52 16.55 -4.51
CA GLY A 80 -5.08 17.12 -3.25
C GLY A 80 -5.49 18.58 -3.09
N VAL A 81 -4.67 19.34 -2.34
CA VAL A 81 -4.94 20.78 -2.07
C VAL A 81 -5.12 21.56 -3.36
N ASN A 82 -6.04 22.53 -3.32
CA ASN A 82 -6.37 23.38 -4.48
C ASN A 82 -6.78 22.59 -5.73
N ASN A 83 -7.31 21.39 -5.58
CA ASN A 83 -7.67 20.46 -6.67
C ASN A 83 -6.49 20.08 -7.57
N LEU A 84 -5.26 20.21 -7.11
CA LEU A 84 -4.08 19.73 -7.82
C LEU A 84 -4.14 18.21 -7.97
N THR A 85 -3.77 17.73 -9.14
CA THR A 85 -3.88 16.29 -9.48
C THR A 85 -2.54 15.59 -9.26
N GLY A 86 -2.56 14.48 -8.53
CA GLY A 86 -1.41 13.61 -8.34
C GLY A 86 -0.95 12.94 -9.64
N LEU A 87 0.22 12.29 -9.60
CA LEU A 87 0.82 11.63 -10.75
C LEU A 87 0.65 10.09 -10.72
N ARG A 88 0.20 9.55 -9.61
CA ARG A 88 0.02 8.11 -9.41
C ARG A 88 -1.30 7.82 -8.74
N ASN A 89 -1.88 6.67 -9.05
CA ASN A 89 -3.08 6.17 -8.39
C ASN A 89 -2.86 6.05 -6.86
N ALA A 90 -3.91 6.34 -6.08
CA ALA A 90 -3.89 6.16 -4.63
C ALA A 90 -4.13 4.67 -4.29
N PRO A 91 -3.10 3.92 -3.88
CA PRO A 91 -3.26 2.50 -3.55
C PRO A 91 -4.08 2.35 -2.27
N THR A 92 -4.76 1.21 -2.12
CA THR A 92 -5.39 0.88 -0.84
C THR A 92 -4.37 0.80 0.29
N VAL A 93 -4.74 1.24 1.50
CA VAL A 93 -3.95 1.01 2.71
C VAL A 93 -4.30 -0.30 3.42
N ILE A 94 -5.31 -1.05 2.93
CA ILE A 94 -5.63 -2.38 3.44
C ILE A 94 -4.41 -3.29 3.25
N ASN A 95 -4.02 -4.00 4.31
CA ASN A 95 -2.85 -4.87 4.34
C ASN A 95 -1.50 -4.15 4.11
N ALA A 96 -1.46 -2.81 4.15
CA ALA A 96 -0.20 -2.07 4.00
C ALA A 96 0.83 -2.45 5.08
N ALA A 97 0.39 -2.88 6.24
CA ALA A 97 1.24 -3.34 7.34
C ALA A 97 2.19 -4.51 7.00
N PHE A 98 1.94 -5.23 5.90
CA PHE A 98 2.76 -6.35 5.45
C PHE A 98 3.81 -5.97 4.41
N TYR A 99 3.85 -4.71 3.93
CA TYR A 99 4.88 -4.27 2.99
C TYR A 99 6.24 -4.11 3.68
N GLN A 100 7.31 -4.42 2.95
CA GLN A 100 8.70 -4.20 3.38
C GLN A 100 9.28 -2.86 2.94
N SER A 101 8.62 -2.19 2.02
CA SER A 101 8.92 -0.82 1.60
C SER A 101 7.64 -0.14 1.10
N TYR A 102 7.59 1.17 1.19
CA TYR A 102 6.37 1.93 0.97
C TYR A 102 6.50 2.88 -0.21
N PHE A 103 5.36 3.38 -0.69
CA PHE A 103 5.13 3.92 -2.01
C PHE A 103 5.39 2.88 -3.13
N LEU A 104 4.93 3.19 -4.34
CA LEU A 104 5.07 2.27 -5.48
C LEU A 104 6.51 2.16 -5.98
N ASP A 105 7.37 3.15 -5.68
CA ASP A 105 8.80 3.14 -5.97
C ASP A 105 9.66 2.62 -4.79
N GLY A 106 9.04 2.34 -3.64
CA GLY A 106 9.70 1.79 -2.45
C GLY A 106 10.69 2.75 -1.79
N ARG A 107 10.43 4.07 -1.84
CA ARG A 107 11.33 5.07 -1.28
C ARG A 107 11.33 5.16 0.24
N GLU A 108 10.28 4.66 0.91
CA GLU A 108 10.19 4.69 2.36
C GLU A 108 10.31 3.29 2.98
N PRO A 109 11.07 3.14 4.09
CA PRO A 109 11.37 1.84 4.69
C PRO A 109 10.30 1.33 5.67
N SER A 110 9.40 2.17 6.15
CA SER A 110 8.40 1.82 7.16
C SER A 110 7.09 2.57 6.92
N LEU A 111 6.02 2.07 7.53
CA LEU A 111 4.70 2.70 7.48
C LEU A 111 4.73 4.07 8.17
N GLU A 112 5.47 4.18 9.29
CA GLU A 112 5.68 5.46 9.98
C GLU A 112 6.37 6.49 9.08
N ALA A 113 7.42 6.11 8.36
CA ALA A 113 8.11 7.03 7.45
C ALA A 113 7.20 7.41 6.28
N GLN A 114 6.46 6.45 5.72
CA GLN A 114 5.53 6.69 4.62
C GLN A 114 4.44 7.69 5.01
N SER A 115 3.85 7.58 6.21
CA SER A 115 2.74 8.43 6.67
C SER A 115 3.10 9.92 6.72
N LEU A 116 4.38 10.27 6.77
CA LEU A 116 4.86 11.67 6.77
C LEU A 116 5.02 12.25 5.37
N GLY A 117 5.26 11.41 4.36
CA GLY A 117 5.52 11.85 2.98
C GLY A 117 4.40 12.71 2.38
N PRO A 118 3.12 12.30 2.47
CA PRO A 118 1.98 13.05 1.94
C PRO A 118 1.85 14.47 2.48
N PHE A 119 2.21 14.72 3.74
CA PHE A 119 2.13 16.05 4.33
C PHE A 119 3.01 17.06 3.59
N LEU A 120 4.22 16.68 3.20
CA LEU A 120 5.19 17.52 2.50
C LEU A 120 5.04 17.49 0.97
N ASN A 121 4.17 16.64 0.44
CA ASN A 121 3.91 16.64 -0.99
C ASN A 121 3.10 17.89 -1.39
N PRO A 122 3.62 18.73 -2.29
CA PRO A 122 2.97 20.00 -2.65
C PRO A 122 1.60 19.82 -3.33
N VAL A 123 1.34 18.64 -3.90
CA VAL A 123 0.07 18.31 -4.55
C VAL A 123 -0.93 17.70 -3.54
N GLU A 124 -0.46 16.92 -2.57
CA GLU A 124 -1.33 16.19 -1.62
C GLU A 124 -1.78 17.11 -0.47
N HIS A 125 -1.00 17.24 0.61
CA HIS A 125 -1.31 18.14 1.72
C HIS A 125 -0.72 19.55 1.58
N GLY A 126 0.33 19.73 0.77
CA GLY A 126 0.89 21.03 0.41
C GLY A 126 1.61 21.78 1.53
N LEU A 127 2.11 21.08 2.55
CA LEU A 127 2.90 21.70 3.61
C LEU A 127 4.37 21.82 3.20
N THR A 128 5.05 22.85 3.67
CA THR A 128 6.50 23.05 3.47
C THR A 128 7.32 22.43 4.62
N ASP A 129 6.71 22.29 5.80
CA ASP A 129 7.29 21.68 6.99
C ASP A 129 6.18 21.15 7.91
N PHE A 130 6.55 20.53 9.03
CA PHE A 130 5.59 19.96 9.99
C PHE A 130 5.11 20.94 11.08
N LYS A 131 5.51 22.21 11.04
CA LYS A 131 5.17 23.18 12.10
C LYS A 131 3.68 23.38 12.24
N LYS A 132 2.94 23.43 11.11
CA LYS A 132 1.48 23.56 11.13
C LYS A 132 0.82 22.39 11.88
N ILE A 133 1.22 21.14 11.60
CA ILE A 133 0.69 19.95 12.27
C ILE A 133 0.92 20.05 13.79
N LEU A 134 2.16 20.33 14.20
CA LEU A 134 2.51 20.46 15.61
C LEU A 134 1.79 21.62 16.29
N SER A 135 1.57 22.74 15.58
CA SER A 135 0.79 23.88 16.09
C SER A 135 -0.67 23.49 16.32
N VAL A 136 -1.32 22.83 15.36
CA VAL A 136 -2.71 22.35 15.50
C VAL A 136 -2.82 21.42 16.71
N ILE A 137 -1.91 20.45 16.85
CA ILE A 137 -1.91 19.49 17.96
C ILE A 137 -1.74 20.20 19.31
N ARG A 138 -0.79 21.14 19.39
CA ARG A 138 -0.50 21.87 20.64
C ARG A 138 -1.57 22.90 21.02
N SER A 139 -2.42 23.32 20.10
CA SER A 139 -3.55 24.22 20.37
C SER A 139 -4.87 23.47 20.68
N ASP A 140 -4.90 22.15 20.55
CA ASP A 140 -6.10 21.33 20.74
C ASP A 140 -5.98 20.53 22.03
N SER A 141 -6.79 20.85 23.03
CA SER A 141 -6.77 20.21 24.36
C SER A 141 -7.01 18.69 24.28
N TYR A 142 -7.83 18.22 23.33
CA TYR A 142 -8.04 16.81 23.12
C TYR A 142 -6.74 16.12 22.67
N TYR A 143 -6.04 16.68 21.68
CA TYR A 143 -4.77 16.13 21.23
C TYR A 143 -3.72 16.13 22.36
N LEU A 144 -3.59 17.21 23.09
CA LEU A 144 -2.64 17.27 24.22
C LEU A 144 -2.89 16.14 25.22
N GLN A 145 -4.15 15.95 25.62
CA GLN A 145 -4.53 14.86 26.53
C GLN A 145 -4.21 13.48 25.92
N GLN A 146 -4.53 13.25 24.65
CA GLN A 146 -4.30 11.96 24.00
C GLN A 146 -2.80 11.67 23.82
N PHE A 147 -1.99 12.65 23.41
CA PHE A 147 -0.55 12.45 23.26
C PHE A 147 0.13 12.17 24.62
N LYS A 148 -0.30 12.85 25.69
CA LYS A 148 0.15 12.56 27.05
C LYS A 148 -0.21 11.12 27.47
N GLN A 149 -1.44 10.71 27.25
CA GLN A 149 -1.91 9.36 27.59
C GLN A 149 -1.20 8.25 26.80
N VAL A 150 -0.98 8.47 25.50
CA VAL A 150 -0.47 7.44 24.57
C VAL A 150 1.04 7.33 24.60
N PHE A 151 1.75 8.45 24.74
CA PHE A 151 3.20 8.51 24.61
C PHE A 151 3.93 8.98 25.87
N ASP A 152 3.18 9.34 26.92
CA ASP A 152 3.72 9.89 28.18
C ASP A 152 4.64 11.12 27.94
N VAL A 153 4.20 12.04 27.08
CA VAL A 153 4.93 13.25 26.70
C VAL A 153 4.17 14.52 27.10
N SER A 154 4.92 15.56 27.47
CA SER A 154 4.37 16.90 27.63
C SER A 154 4.23 17.62 26.28
N ASP A 155 3.47 18.72 26.25
CA ASP A 155 3.13 19.48 25.04
C ASP A 155 4.34 19.80 24.17
N ASN A 156 5.44 20.25 24.80
CA ASN A 156 6.66 20.63 24.07
C ASN A 156 7.48 19.42 23.55
N GLN A 157 7.22 18.23 24.09
CA GLN A 157 7.88 16.98 23.71
C GLN A 157 7.17 16.26 22.57
N ILE A 158 5.95 16.71 22.18
CA ILE A 158 5.24 16.15 21.03
C ILE A 158 6.04 16.42 19.76
N THR A 159 6.36 15.34 19.03
CA THR A 159 7.12 15.37 17.79
C THR A 159 6.29 14.80 16.63
N ILE A 160 6.73 15.05 15.41
CA ILE A 160 6.09 14.48 14.22
C ILE A 160 6.19 12.95 14.17
N GLN A 161 7.21 12.36 14.79
CA GLN A 161 7.35 10.90 14.91
C GLN A 161 6.25 10.29 15.77
N HIS A 162 5.76 10.99 16.80
CA HIS A 162 4.60 10.53 17.57
C HIS A 162 3.33 10.52 16.69
N VAL A 163 3.15 11.52 15.82
CA VAL A 163 2.06 11.56 14.84
C VAL A 163 2.15 10.37 13.87
N ALA A 164 3.33 10.15 13.29
CA ALA A 164 3.60 9.02 12.41
C ALA A 164 3.31 7.67 13.06
N LYS A 165 3.76 7.48 14.30
CA LYS A 165 3.52 6.25 15.08
C LYS A 165 2.03 5.99 15.33
N ALA A 166 1.27 7.03 15.62
CA ALA A 166 -0.17 6.90 15.84
C ALA A 166 -0.90 6.57 14.54
N ILE A 167 -0.64 7.29 13.44
CA ILE A 167 -1.24 7.01 12.13
C ILE A 167 -0.91 5.57 11.69
N ALA A 168 0.35 5.17 11.73
CA ALA A 168 0.77 3.81 11.38
C ALA A 168 0.12 2.74 12.28
N SER A 169 -0.16 3.04 13.55
CA SER A 169 -0.88 2.14 14.45
C SER A 169 -2.32 1.92 14.02
N PHE A 170 -3.01 2.97 13.55
CA PHE A 170 -4.33 2.84 12.95
C PHE A 170 -4.27 2.03 11.64
N GLU A 171 -3.38 2.36 10.70
CA GLU A 171 -3.27 1.66 9.42
C GLU A 171 -2.96 0.17 9.60
N ARG A 172 -2.23 -0.23 10.65
CA ARG A 172 -1.98 -1.64 11.00
C ARG A 172 -3.22 -2.40 11.43
N THR A 173 -4.33 -1.76 11.74
CA THR A 173 -5.61 -2.44 12.02
C THR A 173 -6.37 -2.80 10.74
N LEU A 174 -6.04 -2.17 9.61
CA LEU A 174 -6.72 -2.36 8.33
C LEU A 174 -6.25 -3.66 7.66
N ILE A 175 -6.68 -4.79 8.22
CA ILE A 175 -6.24 -6.12 7.81
C ILE A 175 -7.42 -6.89 7.20
N ALA A 176 -7.25 -7.34 5.96
CA ALA A 176 -8.22 -8.11 5.20
C ALA A 176 -7.66 -9.50 4.84
N GLY A 177 -8.24 -10.53 5.40
CA GLY A 177 -7.97 -11.95 5.15
C GLY A 177 -9.26 -12.76 5.26
N ASN A 178 -9.17 -14.09 5.20
CA ASN A 178 -10.32 -14.99 5.24
C ASN A 178 -11.28 -14.81 4.04
N SER A 179 -10.72 -14.49 2.85
CA SER A 179 -11.48 -14.45 1.59
C SER A 179 -12.01 -15.84 1.19
N LEU A 180 -12.88 -15.89 0.18
CA LEU A 180 -13.33 -17.18 -0.38
C LEU A 180 -12.14 -18.04 -0.86
N PHE A 181 -11.11 -17.40 -1.44
CA PHE A 181 -9.87 -18.07 -1.79
C PHE A 181 -9.16 -18.63 -0.55
N ASP A 182 -9.04 -17.85 0.52
CA ASP A 182 -8.36 -18.30 1.74
C ASP A 182 -9.06 -19.51 2.36
N GLN A 183 -10.39 -19.47 2.43
CA GLN A 183 -11.21 -20.59 2.93
C GLN A 183 -11.05 -21.85 2.06
N TYR A 184 -10.98 -21.68 0.74
CA TYR A 184 -10.74 -22.78 -0.20
C TYR A 184 -9.33 -23.37 -0.07
N TYR A 185 -8.32 -22.49 -0.07
CA TYR A 185 -6.92 -22.90 -0.25
C TYR A 185 -6.26 -23.30 1.07
N PHE A 186 -6.39 -22.49 2.09
CA PHE A 186 -5.80 -22.69 3.41
C PHE A 186 -6.78 -23.38 4.36
N GLY A 187 -8.08 -23.06 4.27
CA GLY A 187 -9.15 -23.71 5.04
C GLY A 187 -9.58 -25.09 4.50
N ARG A 188 -9.13 -25.44 3.27
CA ARG A 188 -9.47 -26.72 2.60
C ARG A 188 -10.96 -26.92 2.36
N ASP A 189 -11.76 -25.85 2.39
CA ASP A 189 -13.18 -25.92 2.06
C ASP A 189 -13.38 -25.71 0.56
N HIS A 190 -13.40 -26.82 -0.18
CA HIS A 190 -13.50 -26.80 -1.64
C HIS A 190 -14.84 -26.31 -2.18
N SER A 191 -15.83 -26.05 -1.33
CA SER A 191 -17.11 -25.45 -1.72
C SER A 191 -17.03 -23.94 -1.91
N LYS A 192 -16.00 -23.26 -1.39
CA LYS A 192 -15.89 -21.80 -1.35
C LYS A 192 -15.54 -21.14 -2.68
N LEU A 193 -14.86 -21.83 -3.58
CA LEU A 193 -14.62 -21.31 -4.92
C LEU A 193 -15.60 -21.90 -5.94
N SER A 194 -16.12 -21.04 -6.80
CA SER A 194 -16.83 -21.50 -8.00
C SER A 194 -15.89 -22.30 -8.90
N LYS A 195 -16.44 -23.16 -9.74
CA LYS A 195 -15.65 -23.92 -10.73
C LYS A 195 -14.81 -23.00 -11.63
N SER A 196 -15.33 -21.82 -11.98
CA SER A 196 -14.63 -20.81 -12.77
C SER A 196 -13.45 -20.22 -12.00
N ALA A 197 -13.65 -19.74 -10.75
CA ALA A 197 -12.59 -19.22 -9.92
C ALA A 197 -11.49 -20.25 -9.63
N ALA A 198 -11.85 -21.51 -9.44
CA ALA A 198 -10.89 -22.61 -9.25
C ALA A 198 -10.05 -22.87 -10.53
N ARG A 199 -10.64 -22.74 -11.74
CA ARG A 199 -9.87 -22.75 -12.99
C ARG A 199 -8.96 -21.54 -13.09
N GLY A 200 -9.48 -20.33 -12.72
CA GLY A 200 -8.73 -19.09 -12.69
C GLY A 200 -7.50 -19.16 -11.77
N LEU A 201 -7.62 -19.75 -10.57
CA LEU A 201 -6.49 -20.01 -9.69
C LEU A 201 -5.40 -20.85 -10.37
N ARG A 202 -5.78 -21.91 -11.12
CA ARG A 202 -4.80 -22.72 -11.85
C ARG A 202 -4.10 -21.93 -12.96
N ILE A 203 -4.85 -21.06 -13.66
CA ILE A 203 -4.29 -20.19 -14.69
C ILE A 203 -3.34 -19.18 -14.05
N PHE A 204 -3.74 -18.52 -12.98
CA PHE A 204 -2.93 -17.55 -12.22
C PHE A 204 -1.57 -18.13 -11.78
N ARG A 205 -1.57 -19.40 -11.32
CA ARG A 205 -0.36 -20.09 -10.85
C ARG A 205 0.51 -20.70 -11.96
N ARG A 206 -0.03 -20.90 -13.17
CA ARG A 206 0.65 -21.64 -14.25
C ARG A 206 0.75 -20.79 -15.52
N LYS A 207 -0.17 -20.94 -16.46
CA LYS A 207 -0.14 -20.29 -17.79
C LYS A 207 -0.07 -18.77 -17.68
N GLY A 208 -0.77 -18.17 -16.71
CA GLY A 208 -0.80 -16.72 -16.51
C GLY A 208 0.47 -16.13 -15.91
N ASN A 209 1.34 -16.97 -15.32
CA ASN A 209 2.59 -16.55 -14.71
C ASN A 209 2.45 -15.49 -13.58
N CYS A 210 1.22 -15.22 -13.13
CA CYS A 210 0.93 -14.14 -12.17
C CYS A 210 1.53 -14.40 -10.78
N ALA A 211 1.54 -15.68 -10.35
CA ALA A 211 2.06 -16.06 -9.04
C ALA A 211 3.58 -15.89 -8.90
N ASN A 212 4.33 -15.62 -9.98
CA ASN A 212 5.75 -15.32 -9.90
C ASN A 212 6.05 -13.97 -9.24
N CYS A 213 5.11 -13.03 -9.31
CA CYS A 213 5.19 -11.72 -8.66
C CYS A 213 4.14 -11.61 -7.55
N HIS A 214 2.92 -12.08 -7.81
CA HIS A 214 1.81 -12.13 -6.83
C HIS A 214 1.82 -13.46 -6.08
N GLU A 215 2.77 -13.62 -5.17
CA GLU A 215 3.13 -14.87 -4.52
C GLU A 215 1.99 -15.49 -3.70
N ILE A 216 1.82 -16.80 -3.83
CA ILE A 216 1.00 -17.66 -2.98
C ILE A 216 1.96 -18.63 -2.27
N SER A 217 2.27 -18.35 -1.01
CA SER A 217 3.13 -19.19 -0.18
C SER A 217 2.38 -20.38 0.39
N PHE A 218 3.10 -21.28 1.07
CA PHE A 218 2.50 -22.51 1.62
C PHE A 218 1.44 -22.22 2.70
N ASN A 219 1.69 -21.25 3.59
CA ASN A 219 0.85 -20.97 4.76
C ASN A 219 0.04 -19.65 4.64
N ASN A 220 0.32 -18.82 3.64
CA ASN A 220 -0.32 -17.53 3.46
C ASN A 220 -0.19 -17.05 2.01
N ALA A 221 -0.98 -16.05 1.63
CA ALA A 221 -0.89 -15.42 0.33
C ALA A 221 -1.10 -13.92 0.46
N LEU A 222 -0.03 -13.17 0.55
CA LEU A 222 -0.10 -11.70 0.46
C LEU A 222 -0.29 -11.23 -0.98
N PHE A 223 -0.11 -12.12 -1.97
CA PHE A 223 -0.17 -11.81 -3.39
C PHE A 223 0.77 -10.66 -3.78
N MET A 224 1.94 -10.63 -3.16
CA MET A 224 3.03 -9.71 -3.46
C MET A 224 4.36 -10.34 -3.03
N ASP A 225 5.45 -9.97 -3.69
CA ASP A 225 6.80 -10.46 -3.38
C ASP A 225 7.74 -9.36 -2.85
N ASN A 226 7.22 -8.13 -2.65
CA ASN A 226 7.97 -6.94 -2.25
C ASN A 226 9.11 -6.56 -3.22
N ARG A 227 9.07 -7.04 -4.48
CA ARG A 227 10.04 -6.72 -5.53
C ARG A 227 9.48 -5.68 -6.51
N PHE A 228 10.32 -5.29 -7.46
CA PHE A 228 10.04 -4.21 -8.41
C PHE A 228 10.22 -4.69 -9.83
N TYR A 229 9.21 -4.46 -10.67
CA TYR A 229 9.18 -4.91 -12.06
C TYR A 229 8.77 -3.78 -12.99
N ASN A 230 9.35 -3.76 -14.20
CA ASN A 230 8.88 -2.94 -15.30
C ASN A 230 7.93 -3.80 -16.15
N ILE A 231 6.66 -3.47 -16.11
CA ILE A 231 5.62 -4.15 -16.91
C ILE A 231 5.21 -3.34 -18.12
N GLY A 232 5.82 -2.16 -18.32
CA GLY A 232 5.61 -1.28 -19.48
C GLY A 232 4.57 -0.19 -19.30
N VAL A 233 3.69 -0.25 -18.31
CA VAL A 233 2.66 0.78 -18.03
C VAL A 233 3.32 2.15 -17.85
N GLY A 234 2.75 3.21 -18.45
CA GLY A 234 3.24 4.59 -18.35
C GLY A 234 4.57 4.86 -19.08
N PHE A 235 5.40 3.84 -19.28
CA PHE A 235 6.75 3.98 -19.82
C PHE A 235 6.80 4.45 -21.28
N LYS A 236 5.66 4.39 -21.99
CA LYS A 236 5.50 4.89 -23.36
C LYS A 236 5.88 6.37 -23.49
N SER A 237 5.63 7.18 -22.48
CA SER A 237 5.95 8.62 -22.45
C SER A 237 7.46 8.91 -22.35
N VAL A 238 8.24 7.96 -21.82
CA VAL A 238 9.70 8.06 -21.63
C VAL A 238 10.47 7.37 -22.77
N LYS A 239 9.89 6.32 -23.35
CA LYS A 239 10.53 5.48 -24.37
C LYS A 239 11.21 6.24 -25.50
N PRO A 240 10.60 7.30 -26.12
CA PRO A 240 11.23 8.03 -27.24
C PRO A 240 12.52 8.73 -26.86
N MET A 241 12.70 9.08 -25.57
CA MET A 241 13.85 9.83 -25.06
C MET A 241 14.86 8.95 -24.33
N LEU A 242 14.61 7.65 -24.23
CA LEU A 242 15.32 6.75 -23.33
C LEU A 242 16.83 6.72 -23.58
N ASP A 243 17.28 6.63 -24.84
CA ASP A 243 18.71 6.58 -25.18
C ASP A 243 19.40 7.90 -24.85
N SER A 244 18.74 9.04 -25.07
CA SER A 244 19.22 10.36 -24.67
C SER A 244 19.37 10.46 -23.14
N ILE A 245 18.33 10.03 -22.42
CA ILE A 245 18.34 10.01 -20.94
C ILE A 245 19.53 9.16 -20.45
N ILE A 246 19.68 7.93 -20.94
CA ILE A 246 20.75 7.02 -20.53
C ILE A 246 22.12 7.61 -20.84
N SER A 247 22.30 8.20 -22.04
CA SER A 247 23.56 8.83 -22.43
C SER A 247 23.94 9.96 -21.50
N LYS A 248 22.99 10.84 -21.17
CA LYS A 248 23.21 11.98 -20.25
C LYS A 248 23.54 11.51 -18.84
N LEU A 249 22.79 10.51 -18.31
CA LEU A 249 23.06 9.93 -17.00
C LEU A 249 24.44 9.26 -16.91
N LYS A 250 24.88 8.56 -17.95
CA LYS A 250 26.22 7.97 -18.02
C LYS A 250 27.33 9.03 -18.03
N LYS A 251 27.04 10.24 -18.50
CA LYS A 251 27.93 11.41 -18.43
C LYS A 251 27.86 12.16 -17.09
N GLY A 252 27.17 11.61 -16.09
CA GLY A 252 27.06 12.17 -14.75
C GLY A 252 26.03 13.29 -14.59
N GLN A 253 25.16 13.52 -15.59
CA GLN A 253 24.06 14.47 -15.42
C GLN A 253 23.00 13.91 -14.44
N LYS A 254 22.45 14.80 -13.61
CA LYS A 254 21.35 14.44 -12.71
C LYS A 254 20.00 14.45 -13.44
N VAL A 255 19.02 13.72 -12.91
CA VAL A 255 17.66 13.61 -13.49
C VAL A 255 16.99 14.99 -13.62
N GLU A 256 17.20 15.83 -12.66
CA GLU A 256 16.62 17.20 -12.59
C GLU A 256 17.14 18.09 -13.75
N ALA A 257 18.29 17.76 -14.33
CA ALA A 257 18.87 18.44 -15.49
C ALA A 257 18.43 17.88 -16.85
N LEU A 258 17.55 16.84 -16.86
CA LEU A 258 17.15 16.13 -18.08
C LEU A 258 15.90 16.76 -18.68
N SER A 259 15.53 17.88 -18.68
CA SER A 259 14.36 18.50 -19.36
C SER A 259 13.15 17.54 -19.50
N LEU A 260 12.84 16.80 -18.45
CA LEU A 260 11.69 15.89 -18.36
C LEU A 260 10.55 16.56 -17.61
N THR A 261 9.32 16.29 -18.02
CA THR A 261 8.14 16.67 -17.24
C THR A 261 8.06 15.89 -15.91
N SER A 262 7.33 16.42 -14.92
CA SER A 262 7.10 15.71 -13.66
C SER A 262 6.48 14.33 -13.87
N SER A 263 5.55 14.20 -14.84
CA SER A 263 4.96 12.91 -15.22
C SER A 263 6.03 11.95 -15.75
N GLN A 264 6.90 12.38 -16.66
CA GLN A 264 7.99 11.55 -17.18
C GLN A 264 8.99 11.13 -16.11
N ILE A 265 9.32 12.02 -15.17
CA ILE A 265 10.15 11.68 -14.00
C ILE A 265 9.45 10.63 -13.14
N SER A 266 8.13 10.76 -12.91
CA SER A 266 7.36 9.76 -12.18
C SER A 266 7.45 8.39 -12.83
N GLU A 267 7.40 8.31 -14.17
CA GLU A 267 7.47 7.04 -14.92
C GLU A 267 8.86 6.36 -14.87
N LEU A 268 9.90 7.04 -14.41
CA LEU A 268 11.19 6.40 -14.14
C LEU A 268 11.12 5.43 -12.94
N GLY A 269 10.08 5.51 -12.12
CA GLY A 269 9.78 4.55 -11.05
C GLY A 269 10.91 4.38 -10.04
N ARG A 270 11.30 3.15 -9.78
CA ARG A 270 12.35 2.76 -8.80
C ARG A 270 13.70 3.41 -9.10
N PHE A 271 14.00 3.76 -10.35
CA PHE A 271 15.22 4.50 -10.72
C PHE A 271 15.34 5.81 -9.93
N ASN A 272 14.25 6.52 -9.65
CA ASN A 272 14.29 7.77 -8.88
C ASN A 272 14.87 7.60 -7.47
N VAL A 273 14.77 6.38 -6.92
CA VAL A 273 15.27 6.02 -5.60
C VAL A 273 16.71 5.47 -5.67
N THR A 274 16.94 4.50 -6.55
CA THR A 274 18.19 3.74 -6.59
C THR A 274 19.27 4.37 -7.48
N LYS A 275 18.87 5.23 -8.41
CA LYS A 275 19.71 5.80 -9.49
C LYS A 275 20.35 4.74 -10.42
N ARG A 276 19.95 3.47 -10.29
CA ARG A 276 20.41 2.39 -11.17
C ARG A 276 19.59 2.38 -12.47
N ILE A 277 20.25 2.49 -13.63
CA ILE A 277 19.61 2.50 -14.96
C ILE A 277 18.71 1.28 -15.17
N SER A 278 19.12 0.10 -14.65
CA SER A 278 18.34 -1.13 -14.73
C SER A 278 17.02 -1.10 -13.96
N ASP A 279 16.78 -0.10 -13.13
CA ASP A 279 15.57 0.06 -12.33
C ASP A 279 14.56 1.05 -12.97
N MET A 280 14.85 1.53 -14.19
CA MET A 280 13.94 2.44 -14.90
C MET A 280 12.60 1.77 -15.21
N GLY A 281 11.53 2.48 -14.87
CA GLY A 281 10.15 2.04 -15.09
C GLY A 281 9.70 0.87 -14.22
N LYS A 282 10.49 0.50 -13.19
CA LYS A 282 10.10 -0.53 -12.23
C LYS A 282 9.24 0.07 -11.12
N PHE A 283 8.17 -0.66 -10.79
CA PHE A 283 7.29 -0.38 -9.66
C PHE A 283 7.13 -1.63 -8.81
N LYS A 284 6.82 -1.43 -7.53
CA LYS A 284 6.62 -2.52 -6.57
C LYS A 284 5.39 -3.34 -6.95
N THR A 285 5.47 -4.67 -6.81
CA THR A 285 4.32 -5.56 -6.91
C THR A 285 3.30 -5.20 -5.82
N PRO A 286 2.09 -4.71 -6.17
CA PRO A 286 1.04 -4.50 -5.19
C PRO A 286 0.37 -5.81 -4.81
N THR A 287 -0.28 -5.86 -3.64
CA THR A 287 -1.21 -6.96 -3.35
C THR A 287 -2.38 -6.95 -4.33
N VAL A 288 -2.90 -8.14 -4.68
CA VAL A 288 -4.19 -8.26 -5.39
C VAL A 288 -5.33 -8.70 -4.45
N ARG A 289 -5.11 -8.66 -3.13
CA ARG A 289 -6.20 -8.81 -2.17
C ARG A 289 -7.17 -7.66 -2.30
N ASN A 290 -8.45 -7.94 -2.25
CA ASN A 290 -9.54 -6.99 -2.41
C ASN A 290 -9.52 -6.23 -3.76
N ILE A 291 -8.80 -6.76 -4.76
CA ILE A 291 -8.50 -6.05 -6.01
C ILE A 291 -9.75 -5.62 -6.77
N SER A 292 -10.86 -6.36 -6.72
CA SER A 292 -12.08 -5.96 -7.43
C SER A 292 -12.81 -4.77 -6.80
N LEU A 293 -12.34 -4.29 -5.64
CA LEU A 293 -12.89 -3.13 -4.94
C LEU A 293 -12.06 -1.85 -5.14
N THR A 294 -10.90 -1.94 -5.81
CA THR A 294 -9.89 -0.88 -5.84
C THR A 294 -9.57 -0.37 -7.25
N ALA A 295 -10.55 -0.44 -8.15
CA ALA A 295 -10.45 0.21 -9.46
C ALA A 295 -10.33 1.75 -9.28
N PRO A 296 -9.67 2.46 -10.22
CA PRO A 296 -8.94 1.96 -11.39
C PRO A 296 -7.54 1.41 -11.05
N TYR A 297 -6.97 0.66 -11.98
CA TYR A 297 -5.78 -0.16 -11.79
C TYR A 297 -4.53 0.46 -12.41
N MET A 298 -3.38 -0.14 -12.08
CA MET A 298 -2.01 0.27 -12.40
C MET A 298 -1.56 1.49 -11.58
N HIS A 299 -0.25 1.76 -11.60
CA HIS A 299 0.30 2.86 -10.82
C HIS A 299 -0.14 4.25 -11.30
N ASP A 300 -0.67 4.34 -12.52
CA ASP A 300 -1.19 5.55 -13.16
C ASP A 300 -2.73 5.57 -13.27
N GLY A 301 -3.41 4.52 -12.79
CA GLY A 301 -4.87 4.39 -12.86
C GLY A 301 -5.42 4.26 -14.29
N SER A 302 -4.60 3.83 -15.25
CA SER A 302 -4.95 3.82 -16.68
C SER A 302 -5.96 2.74 -17.08
N MET A 303 -6.23 1.74 -16.24
CA MET A 303 -7.15 0.64 -16.53
C MET A 303 -8.34 0.66 -15.59
N GLN A 304 -9.55 0.59 -16.13
CA GLN A 304 -10.79 0.74 -15.36
C GLN A 304 -11.34 -0.60 -14.87
N THR A 305 -11.01 -1.71 -15.52
CA THR A 305 -11.59 -3.03 -15.26
C THR A 305 -10.52 -4.10 -15.10
N LEU A 306 -10.85 -5.18 -14.39
CA LEU A 306 -9.97 -6.36 -14.27
C LEU A 306 -9.78 -7.04 -15.62
N GLU A 307 -10.76 -6.96 -16.48
CA GLU A 307 -10.71 -7.47 -17.86
C GLU A 307 -9.61 -6.74 -18.65
N GLU A 308 -9.54 -5.41 -18.57
CA GLU A 308 -8.46 -4.62 -19.20
C GLU A 308 -7.08 -4.98 -18.66
N VAL A 309 -6.97 -5.22 -17.34
CA VAL A 309 -5.72 -5.69 -16.70
C VAL A 309 -5.30 -7.04 -17.27
N VAL A 310 -6.24 -8.00 -17.37
CA VAL A 310 -5.96 -9.34 -17.91
C VAL A 310 -5.57 -9.24 -19.40
N ASP A 311 -6.24 -8.39 -20.18
CA ASP A 311 -5.92 -8.15 -21.58
C ASP A 311 -4.53 -7.53 -21.76
N TYR A 312 -4.14 -6.62 -20.85
CA TYR A 312 -2.81 -6.01 -20.85
C TYR A 312 -1.70 -7.05 -20.63
N TYR A 313 -1.86 -7.95 -19.65
CA TYR A 313 -0.90 -9.01 -19.43
C TYR A 313 -0.93 -10.07 -20.54
N ASP A 314 -2.11 -10.37 -21.10
CA ASP A 314 -2.27 -11.32 -22.21
C ASP A 314 -1.49 -10.90 -23.46
N LYS A 315 -1.48 -9.60 -23.79
CA LYS A 315 -0.66 -9.07 -24.89
C LYS A 315 0.84 -9.00 -24.62
N GLY A 316 1.27 -9.19 -23.36
CA GLY A 316 2.68 -9.13 -22.94
C GLY A 316 3.17 -7.72 -22.63
N GLY A 317 2.31 -6.88 -22.04
CA GLY A 317 2.67 -5.51 -21.62
C GLY A 317 3.02 -4.58 -22.78
N ASP A 318 3.62 -3.43 -22.47
CA ASP A 318 4.14 -2.48 -23.47
C ASP A 318 5.66 -2.63 -23.60
N LYS A 319 6.10 -3.08 -24.78
CA LYS A 319 7.52 -3.39 -25.08
C LYS A 319 8.43 -2.18 -24.88
N ASN A 320 9.42 -2.34 -24.05
CA ASN A 320 10.50 -1.39 -23.82
C ASN A 320 11.80 -2.12 -23.45
N ARG A 321 12.94 -1.38 -23.41
CA ARG A 321 14.28 -1.94 -23.15
C ARG A 321 14.41 -2.64 -21.78
N PHE A 322 13.63 -2.22 -20.80
CA PHE A 322 13.69 -2.70 -19.41
C PHE A 322 12.48 -3.55 -19.02
N LEU A 323 11.63 -3.93 -20.00
CA LEU A 323 10.50 -4.81 -19.75
C LEU A 323 10.99 -6.09 -19.09
N ASP A 324 10.33 -6.50 -18.01
CA ASP A 324 10.70 -7.72 -17.30
C ASP A 324 10.49 -8.95 -18.16
N ALA A 325 11.43 -9.89 -18.09
CA ALA A 325 11.38 -11.12 -18.91
C ALA A 325 10.17 -12.01 -18.59
N ALA A 326 9.58 -11.86 -17.40
CA ALA A 326 8.35 -12.57 -17.02
C ALA A 326 7.08 -12.02 -17.71
N ILE A 327 7.20 -10.89 -18.43
CA ILE A 327 6.09 -10.24 -19.15
C ILE A 327 6.20 -10.57 -20.64
N TYR A 328 5.35 -11.47 -21.12
CA TYR A 328 5.30 -11.96 -22.49
C TYR A 328 3.86 -12.34 -22.89
N PRO A 329 3.54 -12.44 -24.20
CA PRO A 329 2.19 -12.82 -24.63
C PRO A 329 1.77 -14.20 -24.11
N LEU A 330 0.59 -14.26 -23.49
CA LEU A 330 0.09 -15.47 -22.77
C LEU A 330 -0.89 -16.29 -23.62
N ASN A 331 -1.52 -15.66 -24.64
CA ASN A 331 -2.48 -16.28 -25.55
C ASN A 331 -3.65 -16.94 -24.83
N PHE A 332 -4.33 -16.19 -23.98
CA PHE A 332 -5.52 -16.66 -23.28
C PHE A 332 -6.73 -16.79 -24.19
N THR A 333 -7.52 -17.82 -23.99
CA THR A 333 -8.88 -17.90 -24.52
C THR A 333 -9.80 -16.95 -23.75
N LYS A 334 -10.96 -16.61 -24.35
CA LYS A 334 -11.99 -15.81 -23.66
C LYS A 334 -12.41 -16.41 -22.31
N GLN A 335 -12.52 -17.74 -22.27
CA GLN A 335 -12.90 -18.44 -21.03
C GLN A 335 -11.80 -18.33 -19.96
N GLU A 336 -10.53 -18.43 -20.33
CA GLU A 336 -9.41 -18.29 -19.38
C GLU A 336 -9.35 -16.90 -18.79
N LYS A 337 -9.60 -15.85 -19.59
CA LYS A 337 -9.69 -14.46 -19.09
C LYS A 337 -10.83 -14.31 -18.09
N ALA A 338 -12.02 -14.80 -18.41
CA ALA A 338 -13.17 -14.77 -17.50
C ALA A 338 -12.91 -15.56 -16.20
N ASP A 339 -12.25 -16.71 -16.29
CA ASP A 339 -11.89 -17.53 -15.14
C ASP A 339 -10.88 -16.80 -14.23
N LEU A 340 -9.88 -16.11 -14.79
CA LEU A 340 -8.93 -15.27 -14.04
C LEU A 340 -9.63 -14.12 -13.30
N VAL A 341 -10.53 -13.40 -13.97
CA VAL A 341 -11.30 -12.32 -13.34
C VAL A 341 -12.15 -12.86 -12.19
N ASN A 342 -12.83 -14.00 -12.37
CA ASN A 342 -13.59 -14.64 -11.31
C ASN A 342 -12.72 -15.11 -10.14
N PHE A 343 -11.51 -15.55 -10.40
CA PHE A 343 -10.53 -15.82 -9.35
C PHE A 343 -10.16 -14.54 -8.57
N MET A 344 -9.80 -13.46 -9.26
CA MET A 344 -9.46 -12.19 -8.60
C MET A 344 -10.62 -11.64 -7.75
N LYS A 345 -11.87 -11.77 -8.20
CA LYS A 345 -13.05 -11.41 -7.40
C LYS A 345 -13.20 -12.25 -6.12
N SER A 346 -12.68 -13.49 -6.10
CA SER A 346 -12.71 -14.35 -4.90
C SER A 346 -11.69 -13.96 -3.82
N LEU A 347 -10.82 -12.98 -4.09
CA LEU A 347 -9.81 -12.46 -3.16
C LEU A 347 -10.35 -11.36 -2.23
N ASN A 348 -11.62 -11.01 -2.37
CA ASN A 348 -12.25 -10.02 -1.51
C ASN A 348 -12.55 -10.60 -0.11
N SER A 349 -12.34 -9.78 0.89
CA SER A 349 -12.64 -10.05 2.28
C SER A 349 -13.01 -8.77 3.02
N SER A 350 -13.73 -8.90 4.14
CA SER A 350 -13.99 -7.77 5.04
C SER A 350 -12.70 -7.29 5.71
N PHE A 351 -12.66 -6.00 6.00
CA PHE A 351 -11.53 -5.30 6.63
C PHE A 351 -11.98 -4.43 7.83
N GLU A 352 -13.14 -4.78 8.39
CA GLU A 352 -13.67 -4.21 9.63
C GLU A 352 -12.98 -4.78 10.86
#